data_374516274cb59d2e92f748aabc6c6b5f
#
_entry.id   374516274cb59d2e92f748aabc6c6b5f
#
_cell.length_a   1.000
_cell.length_b   1.000
_cell.length_c   1.000
_cell.angle_alpha   90.00
_cell.angle_beta   90.00
_cell.angle_gamma   90.00
#
_symmetry.space_group_name_H-M   'P 1'
#
loop_
_entity.id
_entity.type
_entity.pdbx_description
1 polymer ?
#
loop_
_entity_poly.entity_id
_entity_poly.type
_entity_poly.pdbx_seq_one_letter_code
_entity_poly.pdbx_strand_id
1 'polypeptide(L)'
;SKRTIYFPSGQYRVTDTILLKPDTVLVGLHPSVTRLLLADSTPAFQGLGGPKALLETPPNGTNIVTGIGLYTNGINPRAVAAMWMAGPDSLMNDVRILGGHGTVTPGAPTQQTSSTWPQQIYNNTHTADPDLKRRWDGQYPSIWVTQGGGGTFVDIWTPSTFAQAGFYVSHTATSGRVYELSNEHHVRNEVVLDHVSNWQIYALQTEEERGESGFAVPLEIRNSSDITVANLHMYRVVSSFQPFPYAIKLIESKNIHFRNVHCY
;
A
#
# COMPACT_ATOMS: atom_id res chain seq x y z
N SER A 1 -2.49 21.73 20.11
CA SER A 1 -2.11 22.48 18.89
C SER A 1 -1.46 21.54 17.90
N LYS A 2 -1.89 21.61 16.64
CA LYS A 2 -1.30 20.83 15.54
C LYS A 2 0.20 21.15 15.44
N ARG A 3 1.02 20.10 15.32
CA ARG A 3 2.45 20.24 15.05
C ARG A 3 2.69 19.93 13.59
N THR A 4 3.17 20.90 12.83
CA THR A 4 3.56 20.72 11.45
C THR A 4 5.06 20.48 11.36
N ILE A 5 5.43 19.40 10.69
CA ILE A 5 6.81 19.05 10.39
C ILE A 5 6.94 19.03 8.86
N TYR A 6 7.79 19.89 8.35
CA TYR A 6 8.08 19.96 6.93
C TYR A 6 9.38 19.22 6.61
N PHE A 7 9.31 18.35 5.63
CA PHE A 7 10.46 17.65 5.04
C PHE A 7 10.79 18.28 3.68
N PRO A 8 11.89 18.97 3.53
CA PRO A 8 12.40 19.40 2.23
C PRO A 8 12.65 18.22 1.28
N SER A 9 12.99 18.51 0.04
CA SER A 9 13.49 17.50 -0.88
C SER A 9 14.69 16.76 -0.27
N GLY A 10 14.63 15.44 -0.26
CA GLY A 10 15.68 14.60 0.31
C GLY A 10 15.23 13.16 0.56
N GLN A 11 16.21 12.31 0.85
CA GLN A 11 15.99 10.94 1.28
C GLN A 11 16.33 10.83 2.76
N TYR A 12 15.33 10.53 3.56
CA TYR A 12 15.44 10.44 5.00
C TYR A 12 15.44 8.98 5.42
N ARG A 13 16.62 8.46 5.79
CA ARG A 13 16.75 7.08 6.23
C ARG A 13 16.13 6.89 7.60
N VAL A 14 15.26 5.90 7.68
CA VAL A 14 14.56 5.51 8.90
C VAL A 14 15.05 4.13 9.34
N THR A 15 15.30 3.96 10.61
CA THR A 15 15.81 2.70 11.18
C THR A 15 14.82 2.04 12.15
N ASP A 16 13.75 2.74 12.48
CA ASP A 16 12.67 2.26 13.34
C ASP A 16 11.36 2.98 12.97
N THR A 17 10.25 2.63 13.60
CA THR A 17 8.94 3.23 13.35
C THR A 17 8.93 4.73 13.71
N ILE A 18 8.40 5.54 12.81
CA ILE A 18 8.03 6.92 13.10
C ILE A 18 6.63 6.93 13.71
N LEU A 19 6.56 7.09 15.02
CA LEU A 19 5.29 7.20 15.74
C LEU A 19 4.81 8.64 15.74
N LEU A 20 3.70 8.91 15.07
CA LEU A 20 3.08 10.22 15.07
C LEU A 20 2.36 10.47 16.40
N LYS A 21 2.42 11.70 16.87
CA LYS A 21 1.54 12.13 17.95
C LYS A 21 0.17 12.54 17.41
N PRO A 22 -0.87 12.56 18.23
CA PRO A 22 -2.13 13.18 17.84
C PRO A 22 -1.89 14.60 17.29
N ASP A 23 -2.65 14.99 16.29
CA ASP A 23 -2.57 16.31 15.64
C ASP A 23 -1.24 16.62 14.91
N THR A 24 -0.40 15.62 14.64
CA THR A 24 0.80 15.84 13.83
C THR A 24 0.44 15.95 12.35
N VAL A 25 1.01 16.95 11.71
CA VAL A 25 0.95 17.19 10.28
C VAL A 25 2.34 16.98 9.69
N LEU A 26 2.51 16.02 8.78
CA LEU A 26 3.73 15.82 8.01
C LEU A 26 3.51 16.35 6.60
N VAL A 27 4.40 17.22 6.16
CA VAL A 27 4.36 17.83 4.83
C VAL A 27 5.69 17.58 4.13
N GLY A 28 5.66 16.93 3.00
CA GLY A 28 6.78 16.87 2.06
C GLY A 28 6.56 17.79 0.87
N LEU A 29 7.57 17.94 0.05
CA LEU A 29 7.46 18.76 -1.16
C LEU A 29 6.71 18.01 -2.28
N HIS A 30 7.01 16.74 -2.45
CA HIS A 30 6.40 15.84 -3.44
C HIS A 30 6.93 14.42 -3.19
N PRO A 31 6.13 13.35 -3.31
CA PRO A 31 6.54 12.01 -2.93
C PRO A 31 7.72 11.43 -3.72
N SER A 32 7.97 11.94 -4.92
CA SER A 32 9.13 11.51 -5.71
C SER A 32 10.45 12.14 -5.27
N VAL A 33 10.42 13.23 -4.52
CA VAL A 33 11.63 13.95 -4.10
C VAL A 33 11.78 14.06 -2.59
N THR A 34 10.72 13.84 -1.81
CA THR A 34 10.76 13.78 -0.35
C THR A 34 10.39 12.36 0.10
N ARG A 35 11.38 11.61 0.56
CA ARG A 35 11.21 10.18 0.82
C ARG A 35 11.65 9.80 2.22
N LEU A 36 10.78 9.16 2.97
CA LEU A 36 11.14 8.41 4.17
C LEU A 36 11.41 6.98 3.75
N LEU A 37 12.59 6.45 4.05
CA LEU A 37 12.96 5.13 3.54
C LEU A 37 13.63 4.26 4.59
N LEU A 38 13.28 2.98 4.59
CA LEU A 38 14.05 1.92 5.22
C LEU A 38 15.20 1.52 4.29
N ALA A 39 16.36 1.22 4.84
CA ALA A 39 17.36 0.49 4.08
C ALA A 39 16.97 -0.98 3.94
N ASP A 40 17.53 -1.66 2.96
CA ASP A 40 17.41 -3.11 2.87
C ASP A 40 17.91 -3.76 4.16
N SER A 41 17.21 -4.77 4.60
CA SER A 41 17.55 -5.52 5.81
C SER A 41 17.69 -4.66 7.08
N THR A 42 16.85 -3.64 7.23
CA THR A 42 16.81 -2.82 8.45
C THR A 42 16.51 -3.71 9.67
N PRO A 43 17.39 -3.80 10.67
CA PRO A 43 17.29 -4.80 11.74
C PRO A 43 15.95 -4.83 12.47
N ALA A 44 15.36 -3.67 12.76
CA ALA A 44 14.09 -3.56 13.44
C ALA A 44 12.90 -4.18 12.68
N PHE A 45 13.04 -4.41 11.37
CA PHE A 45 12.01 -4.94 10.48
C PHE A 45 12.29 -6.38 10.02
N GLN A 46 13.31 -7.01 10.60
CA GLN A 46 13.72 -8.36 10.26
C GLN A 46 13.05 -9.43 11.13
N GLY A 47 13.24 -10.68 10.71
CA GLY A 47 12.80 -11.87 11.45
C GLY A 47 11.31 -12.16 11.29
N LEU A 48 10.85 -13.10 12.13
CA LEU A 48 9.45 -13.47 12.25
C LEU A 48 8.78 -12.60 13.32
N GLY A 49 7.51 -12.31 13.14
CA GLY A 49 6.75 -11.55 14.13
C GLY A 49 5.64 -10.71 13.50
N GLY A 50 4.96 -9.93 14.32
CA GLY A 50 3.90 -9.03 13.88
C GLY A 50 4.40 -7.91 12.97
N PRO A 51 3.48 -7.20 12.31
CA PRO A 51 3.82 -6.08 11.44
C PRO A 51 4.57 -5.00 12.19
N LYS A 52 5.39 -4.27 11.47
CA LYS A 52 6.09 -3.09 11.98
C LYS A 52 5.99 -1.98 10.95
N ALA A 53 5.43 -0.85 11.35
CA ALA A 53 5.21 0.27 10.44
C ALA A 53 6.44 1.14 10.27
N LEU A 54 6.69 1.63 9.06
CA LEU A 54 7.59 2.77 8.83
C LEU A 54 6.99 4.03 9.43
N LEU A 55 5.70 4.28 9.19
CA LEU A 55 4.94 5.39 9.74
C LEU A 55 3.69 4.84 10.46
N GLU A 56 3.46 5.29 11.69
CA GLU A 56 2.30 4.86 12.47
C GLU A 56 1.58 6.05 13.07
N THR A 57 0.24 6.08 12.91
CA THR A 57 -0.61 7.09 13.55
C THR A 57 -1.18 6.57 14.86
N PRO A 58 -1.41 7.43 15.85
CA PRO A 58 -2.10 7.03 17.07
C PRO A 58 -3.59 6.76 16.80
N PRO A 59 -4.23 5.89 17.59
CA PRO A 59 -5.68 5.70 17.53
C PRO A 59 -6.42 7.02 17.74
N ASN A 60 -7.45 7.25 16.92
CA ASN A 60 -8.30 8.45 16.96
C ASN A 60 -7.55 9.78 16.81
N GLY A 61 -6.32 9.77 16.33
CA GLY A 61 -5.58 11.00 16.02
C GLY A 61 -6.21 11.81 14.89
N THR A 62 -5.86 13.09 14.79
CA THR A 62 -6.23 13.96 13.65
C THR A 62 -4.97 14.26 12.84
N ASN A 63 -4.45 13.25 12.19
CA ASN A 63 -3.17 13.32 11.49
C ASN A 63 -3.33 13.70 10.03
N ILE A 64 -2.36 14.44 9.51
CA ILE A 64 -2.26 14.76 8.10
C ILE A 64 -0.87 14.33 7.62
N VAL A 65 -0.82 13.58 6.52
CA VAL A 65 0.42 13.21 5.83
C VAL A 65 0.25 13.56 4.36
N THR A 66 1.12 14.41 3.83
CA THR A 66 0.99 14.87 2.44
C THR A 66 2.34 15.09 1.75
N GLY A 67 2.43 14.79 0.46
CA GLY A 67 3.59 15.06 -0.38
C GLY A 67 4.82 14.21 -0.05
N ILE A 68 4.65 12.98 0.47
CA ILE A 68 5.74 12.15 1.01
C ILE A 68 5.73 10.75 0.37
N GLY A 69 6.91 10.31 -0.07
CA GLY A 69 7.16 8.92 -0.40
C GLY A 69 7.50 8.08 0.84
N LEU A 70 6.85 6.94 1.01
CA LEU A 70 7.12 5.96 2.07
C LEU A 70 7.71 4.71 1.42
N TYR A 71 8.99 4.46 1.64
CA TYR A 71 9.73 3.40 0.96
C TYR A 71 10.16 2.35 1.95
N THR A 72 9.57 1.17 1.85
CA THR A 72 9.93 0.03 2.72
C THR A 72 11.12 -0.77 2.20
N ASN A 73 11.54 -0.50 0.97
CA ASN A 73 12.64 -1.20 0.26
C ASN A 73 12.57 -2.73 0.34
N GLY A 74 13.61 -3.40 -0.10
CA GLY A 74 13.68 -4.87 -0.11
C GLY A 74 14.08 -5.46 1.24
N ILE A 75 13.79 -6.73 1.42
CA ILE A 75 14.11 -7.56 2.58
C ILE A 75 13.79 -6.90 3.93
N ASN A 76 12.61 -6.36 4.05
CA ASN A 76 12.05 -5.93 5.31
C ASN A 76 10.70 -6.65 5.54
N PRO A 77 10.72 -7.95 5.87
CA PRO A 77 9.55 -8.83 5.80
C PRO A 77 8.41 -8.44 6.74
N ARG A 78 8.70 -7.66 7.77
CA ARG A 78 7.71 -7.17 8.72
C ARG A 78 7.19 -5.76 8.40
N ALA A 79 7.70 -5.14 7.33
CA ALA A 79 7.39 -3.76 7.04
C ALA A 79 5.94 -3.57 6.57
N VAL A 80 5.31 -2.54 7.12
CA VAL A 80 4.13 -1.86 6.62
C VAL A 80 4.54 -0.42 6.37
N ALA A 81 4.27 0.14 5.21
CA ALA A 81 4.69 1.52 4.95
C ALA A 81 3.92 2.50 5.83
N ALA A 82 2.61 2.33 5.98
CA ALA A 82 1.81 3.12 6.89
C ALA A 82 0.81 2.24 7.65
N MET A 83 0.86 2.25 8.99
CA MET A 83 -0.20 1.73 9.84
C MET A 83 -1.04 2.91 10.32
N TRP A 84 -2.29 2.93 9.86
CA TRP A 84 -3.17 4.08 10.01
C TRP A 84 -4.33 3.78 10.95
N MET A 85 -4.26 4.34 12.14
CA MET A 85 -5.29 4.23 13.18
C MET A 85 -5.96 5.56 13.48
N ALA A 86 -5.60 6.61 12.73
CA ALA A 86 -6.13 7.96 12.91
C ALA A 86 -7.63 8.03 12.56
N GLY A 87 -8.33 8.95 13.19
CA GLY A 87 -9.79 9.08 13.13
C GLY A 87 -10.32 9.73 11.84
N PRO A 88 -11.64 10.01 11.80
CA PRO A 88 -12.34 10.41 10.57
C PRO A 88 -11.90 11.78 10.00
N ASP A 89 -11.30 12.63 10.81
CA ASP A 89 -10.83 13.96 10.39
C ASP A 89 -9.36 13.97 9.94
N SER A 90 -8.81 12.80 9.68
CA SER A 90 -7.44 12.62 9.21
C SER A 90 -7.34 12.59 7.70
N LEU A 91 -6.16 12.92 7.18
CA LEU A 91 -5.90 12.99 5.75
C LEU A 91 -4.55 12.36 5.39
N MET A 92 -4.57 11.46 4.42
CA MET A 92 -3.39 11.05 3.67
C MET A 92 -3.55 11.51 2.22
N ASN A 93 -2.64 12.35 1.74
CA ASN A 93 -2.76 12.96 0.42
C ASN A 93 -1.42 13.00 -0.30
N ASP A 94 -1.41 12.74 -1.59
CA ASP A 94 -0.20 12.74 -2.41
C ASP A 94 0.92 11.90 -1.76
N VAL A 95 0.63 10.60 -1.58
CA VAL A 95 1.56 9.65 -0.96
C VAL A 95 1.88 8.53 -1.93
N ARG A 96 3.17 8.27 -2.09
CA ARG A 96 3.67 7.17 -2.91
C ARG A 96 4.34 6.12 -2.05
N ILE A 97 3.95 4.87 -2.24
CA ILE A 97 4.53 3.74 -1.54
C ILE A 97 5.39 2.93 -2.50
N LEU A 98 6.61 2.67 -2.10
CA LEU A 98 7.52 1.77 -2.82
C LEU A 98 8.21 0.82 -1.86
N GLY A 99 8.46 -0.39 -2.32
CA GLY A 99 9.20 -1.37 -1.55
C GLY A 99 8.75 -2.80 -1.83
N GLY A 100 9.34 -3.74 -1.11
CA GLY A 100 9.02 -5.16 -1.27
C GLY A 100 9.51 -5.79 -2.57
N HIS A 101 10.13 -5.02 -3.43
CA HIS A 101 10.74 -5.57 -4.64
C HIS A 101 11.94 -6.37 -4.29
N GLY A 102 11.88 -7.61 -4.20
CA GLY A 102 13.02 -8.49 -4.03
C GLY A 102 14.40 -7.83 -3.99
N THR A 103 15.34 -8.43 -3.43
CA THR A 103 16.68 -7.88 -3.32
C THR A 103 17.37 -7.80 -4.64
N VAL A 104 18.13 -6.75 -4.79
CA VAL A 104 19.26 -6.73 -5.72
C VAL A 104 20.19 -7.86 -5.36
N THR A 105 20.28 -8.87 -6.17
CA THR A 105 21.32 -9.88 -6.05
C THR A 105 22.61 -9.25 -6.56
N PRO A 106 23.69 -9.24 -5.78
CA PRO A 106 24.98 -8.85 -6.28
C PRO A 106 25.32 -9.66 -7.54
N GLY A 107 25.63 -8.98 -8.63
CA GLY A 107 25.96 -9.62 -9.91
C GLY A 107 24.79 -10.00 -10.80
N ALA A 108 23.55 -9.79 -10.40
CA ALA A 108 22.42 -9.91 -11.31
C ALA A 108 22.48 -8.79 -12.36
N PRO A 109 22.19 -9.09 -13.65
CA PRO A 109 22.11 -8.04 -14.63
C PRO A 109 21.05 -7.02 -14.20
N THR A 110 21.47 -5.78 -14.10
CA THR A 110 20.57 -4.67 -13.85
C THR A 110 19.65 -4.54 -15.04
N GLN A 111 18.43 -5.03 -14.93
CA GLN A 111 17.38 -4.54 -15.81
C GLN A 111 17.21 -3.07 -15.46
N GLN A 112 17.54 -2.25 -16.41
CA GLN A 112 17.38 -0.82 -16.28
C GLN A 112 15.87 -0.55 -16.30
N THR A 113 15.31 -0.51 -15.12
CA THR A 113 13.99 0.01 -14.94
C THR A 113 13.98 1.48 -15.25
N SER A 114 12.86 2.03 -15.62
CA SER A 114 12.74 3.42 -16.03
C SER A 114 13.50 4.37 -15.11
N SER A 115 13.92 5.51 -15.61
CA SER A 115 14.66 6.54 -14.88
C SER A 115 13.99 7.04 -13.59
N THR A 116 12.74 6.69 -13.38
CA THR A 116 11.97 7.00 -12.16
C THR A 116 12.24 6.06 -10.99
N TRP A 117 12.96 4.97 -11.23
CA TRP A 117 13.20 3.90 -10.26
C TRP A 117 14.70 3.70 -10.08
N PRO A 118 15.39 4.58 -9.38
CA PRO A 118 16.80 4.42 -9.19
C PRO A 118 17.06 3.12 -8.44
N GLN A 119 17.72 2.18 -9.11
CA GLN A 119 18.32 0.97 -8.52
C GLN A 119 17.38 -0.12 -8.01
N GLN A 120 16.14 -0.12 -8.38
CA GLN A 120 15.29 -1.28 -8.11
C GLN A 120 15.44 -2.27 -9.24
N ILE A 121 15.96 -3.43 -8.93
CA ILE A 121 15.85 -4.57 -9.82
C ILE A 121 14.44 -5.08 -9.66
N TYR A 122 13.68 -4.69 -10.62
CA TYR A 122 12.37 -5.18 -10.84
C TYR A 122 12.47 -6.60 -11.39
N ASN A 123 12.14 -7.57 -10.59
CA ASN A 123 12.12 -8.93 -11.03
C ASN A 123 10.70 -9.41 -11.26
N ASN A 124 10.08 -8.91 -12.30
CA ASN A 124 8.74 -9.31 -12.71
C ASN A 124 8.65 -10.75 -13.22
N THR A 125 9.75 -11.50 -13.21
CA THR A 125 9.75 -12.88 -13.69
C THR A 125 9.68 -13.91 -12.57
N HIS A 126 9.70 -13.51 -11.31
CA HIS A 126 9.94 -14.42 -10.19
C HIS A 126 8.99 -14.28 -9.00
N THR A 127 7.70 -14.38 -9.24
CA THR A 127 6.74 -14.64 -8.16
C THR A 127 7.04 -15.95 -7.43
N ALA A 128 7.87 -16.78 -8.00
CA ALA A 128 8.28 -18.05 -7.45
C ALA A 128 9.80 -18.20 -7.45
N ASP A 129 10.53 -17.16 -7.07
CA ASP A 129 11.96 -17.30 -6.88
C ASP A 129 12.21 -18.41 -5.86
N PRO A 130 12.96 -19.46 -6.22
CA PRO A 130 13.28 -20.55 -5.30
C PRO A 130 14.12 -20.07 -4.11
N ASP A 131 14.81 -18.95 -4.23
CA ASP A 131 15.51 -18.34 -3.11
C ASP A 131 14.53 -17.60 -2.20
N LEU A 132 14.25 -18.17 -1.06
CA LEU A 132 13.36 -17.59 -0.05
C LEU A 132 13.79 -16.21 0.41
N LYS A 133 15.05 -15.84 0.27
CA LYS A 133 15.55 -14.51 0.61
C LYS A 133 15.19 -13.46 -0.42
N ARG A 134 14.76 -13.88 -1.59
CA ARG A 134 14.31 -13.00 -2.66
C ARG A 134 12.80 -12.92 -2.81
N ARG A 135 12.08 -13.81 -2.17
CA ARG A 135 10.63 -13.83 -2.11
C ARG A 135 10.10 -12.92 -1.03
N TRP A 136 10.37 -11.71 -1.13
CA TRP A 136 9.79 -10.90 -0.12
C TRP A 136 8.74 -10.00 -0.63
N ASP A 137 7.80 -10.59 -1.07
CA ASP A 137 6.45 -10.33 -0.83
C ASP A 137 6.29 -10.04 0.65
N GLY A 138 6.04 -8.85 0.93
CA GLY A 138 5.70 -8.43 2.26
C GLY A 138 4.58 -9.33 2.79
N GLN A 139 4.77 -9.84 3.97
CA GLN A 139 3.75 -10.59 4.68
C GLN A 139 2.57 -9.70 5.07
N TYR A 140 2.75 -8.39 4.93
CA TYR A 140 1.83 -7.36 5.39
C TYR A 140 1.51 -6.36 4.27
N PRO A 141 0.41 -5.62 4.38
CA PRO A 141 0.04 -4.64 3.37
C PRO A 141 0.97 -3.42 3.33
N SER A 142 0.95 -2.71 2.23
CA SER A 142 1.65 -1.42 2.10
C SER A 142 1.03 -0.37 3.00
N ILE A 143 -0.28 -0.15 2.90
CA ILE A 143 -1.04 0.70 3.82
C ILE A 143 -2.03 -0.18 4.56
N TRP A 144 -1.98 -0.13 5.87
CA TRP A 144 -2.92 -0.85 6.72
C TRP A 144 -3.70 0.12 7.59
N VAL A 145 -4.97 0.34 7.23
CA VAL A 145 -5.93 1.06 8.06
C VAL A 145 -6.59 0.06 9.00
N THR A 146 -6.44 0.26 10.29
CA THR A 146 -6.89 -0.72 11.29
C THR A 146 -7.25 -0.06 12.63
N GLN A 147 -7.74 -0.86 13.57
CA GLN A 147 -8.05 -0.44 14.95
C GLN A 147 -8.91 0.83 15.02
N GLY A 148 -9.96 0.89 14.22
CA GLY A 148 -10.84 2.04 14.19
C GLY A 148 -10.32 3.22 13.35
N GLY A 149 -9.28 3.02 12.57
CA GLY A 149 -8.79 4.05 11.65
C GLY A 149 -9.80 4.38 10.54
N GLY A 150 -9.73 5.60 10.05
CA GLY A 150 -10.57 6.14 8.98
C GLY A 150 -10.00 7.44 8.42
N GLY A 151 -10.87 8.29 7.89
CA GLY A 151 -10.46 9.58 7.33
C GLY A 151 -10.48 9.63 5.81
N THR A 152 -9.72 10.53 5.25
CA THR A 152 -9.68 10.78 3.80
C THR A 152 -8.32 10.41 3.22
N PHE A 153 -8.34 9.69 2.11
CA PHE A 153 -7.17 9.23 1.36
C PHE A 153 -7.30 9.74 -0.07
N VAL A 154 -6.33 10.54 -0.53
CA VAL A 154 -6.38 11.20 -1.84
C VAL A 154 -5.05 11.03 -2.55
N ASP A 155 -5.10 10.72 -3.84
CA ASP A 155 -3.92 10.63 -4.67
C ASP A 155 -2.83 9.72 -4.05
N ILE A 156 -3.20 8.48 -3.84
CA ILE A 156 -2.30 7.45 -3.29
C ILE A 156 -1.87 6.53 -4.42
N TRP A 157 -0.58 6.34 -4.54
CA TRP A 157 -0.03 5.41 -5.51
C TRP A 157 0.92 4.40 -4.85
N THR A 158 0.63 3.11 -5.05
CA THR A 158 1.43 2.01 -4.52
C THR A 158 1.92 1.09 -5.65
N PRO A 159 2.82 1.59 -6.52
CA PRO A 159 3.27 0.80 -7.66
C PRO A 159 4.35 -0.20 -7.26
N SER A 160 4.32 -1.35 -7.89
CA SER A 160 5.40 -2.34 -7.85
C SER A 160 5.90 -2.63 -6.44
N THR A 161 5.01 -2.97 -5.55
CA THR A 161 5.35 -3.37 -4.20
C THR A 161 4.99 -4.84 -4.01
N PHE A 162 5.91 -5.70 -3.62
CA PHE A 162 5.63 -7.10 -3.29
C PHE A 162 4.95 -7.26 -1.93
N ALA A 163 4.20 -6.28 -1.48
CA ALA A 163 3.40 -6.39 -0.29
C ALA A 163 2.21 -7.34 -0.48
N GLN A 164 1.66 -7.85 0.60
CA GLN A 164 0.49 -8.72 0.57
C GLN A 164 -0.70 -8.05 -0.12
N ALA A 165 -0.92 -6.78 0.17
CA ALA A 165 -1.94 -5.93 -0.44
C ALA A 165 -1.44 -4.48 -0.51
N GLY A 166 -1.97 -3.70 -1.41
CA GLY A 166 -1.65 -2.28 -1.51
C GLY A 166 -2.35 -1.48 -0.42
N PHE A 167 -3.65 -1.58 -0.38
CA PHE A 167 -4.49 -0.88 0.59
C PHE A 167 -5.39 -1.87 1.33
N TYR A 168 -5.13 -2.05 2.60
CA TYR A 168 -5.86 -2.96 3.45
C TYR A 168 -6.55 -2.21 4.58
N VAL A 169 -7.87 -2.29 4.61
CA VAL A 169 -8.68 -1.73 5.69
C VAL A 169 -9.28 -2.86 6.50
N SER A 170 -9.11 -2.82 7.81
CA SER A 170 -9.63 -3.87 8.67
C SER A 170 -10.18 -3.36 9.98
N HIS A 171 -11.25 -4.03 10.45
CA HIS A 171 -11.81 -3.84 11.80
C HIS A 171 -12.08 -2.37 12.13
N THR A 172 -12.83 -1.69 11.27
CA THR A 172 -13.22 -0.29 11.50
C THR A 172 -14.66 0.01 11.04
N ALA A 173 -15.37 0.73 11.87
CA ALA A 173 -16.65 1.36 11.53
C ALA A 173 -16.50 2.89 11.35
N THR A 174 -15.30 3.41 11.56
CA THR A 174 -15.01 4.82 11.31
C THR A 174 -15.08 5.08 9.81
N SER A 175 -15.76 6.15 9.44
CA SER A 175 -15.96 6.49 8.03
C SER A 175 -14.64 6.74 7.33
N GLY A 176 -14.52 6.21 6.11
CA GLY A 176 -13.39 6.41 5.24
C GLY A 176 -13.82 6.85 3.85
N ARG A 177 -13.01 7.73 3.25
CA ARG A 177 -13.19 8.19 1.87
C ARG A 177 -11.88 8.07 1.12
N VAL A 178 -11.95 7.49 -0.05
CA VAL A 178 -10.79 7.30 -0.92
C VAL A 178 -11.08 7.97 -2.25
N TYR A 179 -10.16 8.81 -2.71
CA TYR A 179 -10.21 9.46 -4.00
C TYR A 179 -8.88 9.25 -4.72
N GLU A 180 -8.93 8.72 -5.94
CA GLU A 180 -7.73 8.50 -6.76
C GLU A 180 -6.69 7.61 -6.07
N LEU A 181 -7.04 6.34 -5.92
CA LEU A 181 -6.14 5.31 -5.41
C LEU A 181 -5.70 4.41 -6.56
N SER A 182 -4.39 4.29 -6.75
CA SER A 182 -3.79 3.36 -7.69
C SER A 182 -2.94 2.33 -6.94
N ASN A 183 -3.35 1.08 -7.00
CA ASN A 183 -2.64 -0.05 -6.40
C ASN A 183 -2.20 -1.01 -7.49
N GLU A 184 -0.92 -1.33 -7.50
CA GLU A 184 -0.30 -2.09 -8.58
C GLU A 184 0.69 -3.12 -8.03
N HIS A 185 0.62 -4.35 -8.59
CA HIS A 185 1.66 -5.36 -8.42
C HIS A 185 1.80 -5.93 -7.00
N HIS A 186 0.71 -6.03 -6.27
CA HIS A 186 0.72 -6.68 -4.96
C HIS A 186 0.50 -8.19 -5.10
N VAL A 187 0.99 -8.96 -4.13
CA VAL A 187 1.11 -10.41 -4.29
C VAL A 187 -0.23 -11.14 -4.20
N ARG A 188 -1.13 -10.69 -3.34
CA ARG A 188 -2.40 -11.40 -3.10
C ARG A 188 -3.63 -10.59 -3.43
N ASN A 189 -3.62 -9.34 -3.07
CA ASN A 189 -4.74 -8.43 -3.31
C ASN A 189 -4.22 -7.03 -3.60
N GLU A 190 -4.91 -6.29 -4.44
CA GLU A 190 -4.62 -4.87 -4.55
C GLU A 190 -5.32 -4.10 -3.42
N VAL A 191 -6.61 -4.34 -3.22
CA VAL A 191 -7.41 -3.69 -2.16
C VAL A 191 -8.20 -4.73 -1.38
N VAL A 192 -8.19 -4.63 -0.05
CA VAL A 192 -8.99 -5.46 0.86
C VAL A 192 -9.77 -4.59 1.85
N LEU A 193 -11.06 -4.86 1.99
CA LEU A 193 -11.89 -4.34 3.06
C LEU A 193 -12.39 -5.52 3.91
N ASP A 194 -11.99 -5.59 5.18
CA ASP A 194 -12.25 -6.71 6.07
C ASP A 194 -12.85 -6.26 7.40
N HIS A 195 -14.10 -6.60 7.69
CA HIS A 195 -14.83 -6.09 8.86
C HIS A 195 -14.89 -4.55 8.86
N VAL A 196 -15.33 -3.97 7.73
CA VAL A 196 -15.36 -2.52 7.49
C VAL A 196 -16.78 -2.05 7.24
N SER A 197 -17.12 -0.87 7.73
CA SER A 197 -18.39 -0.23 7.38
C SER A 197 -18.26 1.27 7.12
N ASN A 198 -19.21 1.82 6.35
CA ASN A 198 -19.29 3.26 6.06
C ASN A 198 -18.10 3.81 5.25
N TRP A 199 -17.67 3.08 4.21
CA TRP A 199 -16.58 3.52 3.34
C TRP A 199 -17.05 3.86 1.93
N GLN A 200 -16.38 4.83 1.34
CA GLN A 200 -16.61 5.30 -0.03
C GLN A 200 -15.29 5.34 -0.79
N ILE A 201 -15.22 4.65 -1.89
CA ILE A 201 -14.03 4.57 -2.75
C ILE A 201 -14.38 5.08 -4.14
N TYR A 202 -13.72 6.13 -4.55
CA TYR A 202 -13.93 6.80 -5.83
C TYR A 202 -12.64 6.85 -6.64
N ALA A 203 -12.73 6.48 -7.93
CA ALA A 203 -11.59 6.43 -8.84
C ALA A 203 -10.47 5.51 -8.32
N LEU A 204 -10.81 4.24 -8.11
CA LEU A 204 -9.84 3.19 -7.81
C LEU A 204 -9.33 2.58 -9.12
N GLN A 205 -8.01 2.52 -9.25
CA GLN A 205 -7.34 1.74 -10.28
C GLN A 205 -6.54 0.61 -9.63
N THR A 206 -6.59 -0.57 -10.20
CA THR A 206 -5.71 -1.69 -9.86
C THR A 206 -5.03 -2.21 -11.11
N GLU A 207 -3.80 -2.70 -10.94
CA GLU A 207 -3.06 -3.30 -12.04
C GLU A 207 -2.32 -4.56 -11.58
N GLU A 208 -2.64 -5.68 -12.22
CA GLU A 208 -1.95 -6.94 -12.00
C GLU A 208 -1.06 -7.25 -13.20
N GLU A 209 0.22 -7.46 -12.93
CA GLU A 209 1.20 -7.80 -13.94
C GLU A 209 1.67 -9.25 -13.86
N ARG A 210 2.14 -9.73 -15.01
CA ARG A 210 2.77 -11.03 -15.13
C ARG A 210 4.00 -11.09 -14.23
N GLY A 211 4.05 -12.13 -13.41
CA GLY A 211 5.21 -12.42 -12.58
C GLY A 211 5.11 -11.88 -11.15
N GLU A 212 4.45 -10.76 -10.93
CA GLU A 212 4.34 -10.15 -9.59
C GLU A 212 3.01 -10.41 -8.95
N SER A 213 1.96 -10.01 -9.63
CA SER A 213 0.61 -10.02 -9.12
C SER A 213 -0.34 -10.85 -9.99
N GLY A 214 0.19 -11.80 -10.77
CA GLY A 214 -0.61 -12.56 -11.72
C GLY A 214 -1.81 -13.31 -11.11
N PHE A 215 -1.79 -13.55 -9.82
CA PHE A 215 -2.88 -14.18 -9.07
C PHE A 215 -3.55 -13.26 -8.04
N ALA A 216 -3.17 -12.01 -8.00
CA ALA A 216 -3.79 -11.07 -7.08
C ALA A 216 -5.26 -10.80 -7.43
N VAL A 217 -6.08 -10.63 -6.39
CA VAL A 217 -7.46 -10.19 -6.53
C VAL A 217 -7.49 -8.67 -6.48
N PRO A 218 -7.99 -7.99 -7.52
CA PRO A 218 -8.06 -6.54 -7.54
C PRO A 218 -8.79 -5.94 -6.33
N LEU A 219 -9.96 -6.47 -6.00
CA LEU A 219 -10.76 -6.00 -4.87
C LEU A 219 -11.40 -7.15 -4.12
N GLU A 220 -11.12 -7.28 -2.84
CA GLU A 220 -11.80 -8.20 -1.94
C GLU A 220 -12.52 -7.44 -0.82
N ILE A 221 -13.82 -7.69 -0.64
CA ILE A 221 -14.66 -7.13 0.42
C ILE A 221 -15.26 -8.29 1.20
N ARG A 222 -14.96 -8.37 2.50
CA ARG A 222 -15.45 -9.46 3.33
C ARG A 222 -15.91 -8.97 4.71
N ASN A 223 -16.97 -9.61 5.22
CA ASN A 223 -17.58 -9.29 6.52
C ASN A 223 -17.85 -7.78 6.69
N SER A 224 -18.26 -7.12 5.61
CA SER A 224 -18.31 -5.66 5.54
C SER A 224 -19.70 -5.16 5.13
N SER A 225 -19.98 -3.88 5.39
CA SER A 225 -21.26 -3.30 5.02
C SER A 225 -21.17 -1.82 4.67
N ASP A 226 -22.18 -1.35 3.93
CA ASP A 226 -22.36 0.07 3.63
C ASP A 226 -21.13 0.66 2.91
N ILE A 227 -20.70 -0.03 1.86
CA ILE A 227 -19.55 0.32 1.03
C ILE A 227 -20.04 0.79 -0.34
N THR A 228 -19.53 1.91 -0.79
CA THR A 228 -19.71 2.39 -2.18
C THR A 228 -18.37 2.39 -2.89
N VAL A 229 -18.32 1.78 -4.08
CA VAL A 229 -17.17 1.83 -4.98
C VAL A 229 -17.64 2.38 -6.33
N ALA A 230 -17.06 3.48 -6.76
CA ALA A 230 -17.42 4.10 -8.02
C ALA A 230 -16.18 4.46 -8.87
N ASN A 231 -16.30 4.31 -10.19
CA ASN A 231 -15.21 4.49 -11.14
C ASN A 231 -14.03 3.56 -10.81
N LEU A 232 -14.29 2.27 -10.79
CA LEU A 232 -13.30 1.23 -10.57
C LEU A 232 -12.75 0.75 -11.92
N HIS A 233 -11.44 0.86 -12.08
CA HIS A 233 -10.71 0.34 -13.24
C HIS A 233 -9.76 -0.75 -12.79
N MET A 234 -9.95 -1.96 -13.30
CA MET A 234 -9.11 -3.12 -13.00
C MET A 234 -8.40 -3.57 -14.28
N TYR A 235 -7.10 -3.46 -14.28
CA TYR A 235 -6.26 -3.90 -15.40
C TYR A 235 -5.55 -5.21 -15.06
N ARG A 236 -5.53 -6.14 -16.00
CA ARG A 236 -4.73 -7.35 -15.88
C ARG A 236 -3.81 -7.49 -17.09
N VAL A 237 -2.58 -7.04 -16.94
CA VAL A 237 -1.58 -7.02 -18.00
C VAL A 237 -0.84 -8.36 -18.05
N VAL A 238 -1.59 -9.46 -18.20
CA VAL A 238 -1.06 -10.83 -18.13
C VAL A 238 -1.48 -11.66 -19.34
N SER A 239 -1.20 -11.17 -20.51
CA SER A 239 -1.65 -11.76 -21.78
C SER A 239 -1.35 -13.26 -21.98
N SER A 240 -0.45 -13.83 -21.18
CA SER A 240 -0.07 -15.25 -21.25
C SER A 240 -0.67 -16.11 -20.15
N PHE A 241 -1.46 -15.54 -19.24
CA PHE A 241 -2.13 -16.30 -18.20
C PHE A 241 -3.55 -16.64 -18.57
N GLN A 242 -4.04 -17.74 -17.99
CA GLN A 242 -5.47 -17.98 -18.01
C GLN A 242 -6.19 -16.89 -17.23
N PRO A 243 -7.39 -16.49 -17.65
CA PRO A 243 -8.17 -15.49 -16.92
C PRO A 243 -8.33 -15.90 -15.46
N PHE A 244 -8.05 -14.99 -14.56
CA PHE A 244 -8.34 -15.20 -13.15
C PHE A 244 -9.86 -15.13 -12.94
N PRO A 245 -10.44 -16.02 -12.13
CA PRO A 245 -11.90 -16.15 -12.10
C PRO A 245 -12.62 -14.96 -11.46
N TYR A 246 -11.90 -14.12 -10.73
CA TYR A 246 -12.51 -13.02 -9.99
C TYR A 246 -11.75 -11.71 -10.19
N ALA A 247 -12.43 -10.68 -10.61
CA ALA A 247 -11.93 -9.30 -10.50
C ALA A 247 -12.37 -8.68 -9.17
N ILE A 248 -13.55 -9.03 -8.69
CA ILE A 248 -14.09 -8.59 -7.40
C ILE A 248 -14.54 -9.82 -6.63
N LYS A 249 -14.19 -9.88 -5.35
CA LYS A 249 -14.61 -10.95 -4.46
C LYS A 249 -15.37 -10.39 -3.28
N LEU A 250 -16.63 -10.81 -3.13
CA LEU A 250 -17.49 -10.43 -2.03
C LEU A 250 -17.76 -11.64 -1.14
N ILE A 251 -17.50 -11.51 0.15
CA ILE A 251 -17.70 -12.57 1.13
C ILE A 251 -18.50 -11.99 2.32
N GLU A 252 -19.64 -12.59 2.64
CA GLU A 252 -20.44 -12.26 3.84
C GLU A 252 -20.61 -10.75 4.04
N SER A 253 -20.85 -10.03 2.94
CA SER A 253 -20.95 -8.57 2.95
C SER A 253 -22.35 -8.10 2.48
N LYS A 254 -22.79 -6.94 2.93
CA LYS A 254 -24.11 -6.40 2.62
C LYS A 254 -24.06 -4.90 2.31
N ASN A 255 -25.07 -4.40 1.56
CA ASN A 255 -25.15 -2.99 1.15
C ASN A 255 -23.88 -2.52 0.45
N ILE A 256 -23.40 -3.32 -0.52
CA ILE A 256 -22.24 -3.00 -1.34
C ILE A 256 -22.72 -2.45 -2.67
N HIS A 257 -22.36 -1.23 -2.97
CA HIS A 257 -22.79 -0.52 -4.16
C HIS A 257 -21.65 -0.29 -5.11
N PHE A 258 -21.77 -0.78 -6.33
CA PHE A 258 -20.81 -0.54 -7.41
C PHE A 258 -21.41 0.37 -8.47
N ARG A 259 -20.63 1.33 -8.97
CA ARG A 259 -21.01 2.20 -10.08
C ARG A 259 -19.83 2.36 -11.02
N ASN A 260 -20.07 2.19 -12.32
CA ASN A 260 -19.05 2.39 -13.34
C ASN A 260 -17.80 1.55 -13.09
N VAL A 261 -17.93 0.23 -13.30
CA VAL A 261 -16.84 -0.74 -13.11
C VAL A 261 -16.35 -1.20 -14.47
N HIS A 262 -15.04 -1.13 -14.66
CA HIS A 262 -14.36 -1.57 -15.86
C HIS A 262 -13.30 -2.62 -15.51
N CYS A 263 -13.24 -3.68 -16.30
CA CYS A 263 -12.27 -4.75 -16.15
C CYS A 263 -11.71 -5.09 -17.54
N TYR A 264 -10.39 -5.13 -17.68
CA TYR A 264 -9.68 -5.37 -18.94
C TYR A 264 -8.76 -6.57 -18.85
#